data_7e7736ee3bba416733923b1e668263c7
#
_entry.id   7e7736ee3bba416733923b1e668263c7
#
_cell.length_a   1.000
_cell.length_b   1.000
_cell.length_c   1.000
_cell.angle_alpha   90.00
_cell.angle_beta   90.00
_cell.angle_gamma   90.00
#
_symmetry.space_group_name_H-M   'P 1'
#
loop_
_entity.id
_entity.type
_entity.pdbx_description
1 polymer ?
#
loop_
_entity_poly.entity_id
_entity_poly.type
_entity_poly.pdbx_seq_one_letter_code
_entity_poly.pdbx_strand_id
1 'polypeptide(L)'
;MNALLKKMRLAACLMLVCGVAQAADLPTFKLLIKDGRLFPETLEVPANTRFRLEITNAGPGAAEFESLELRKESVLAPGVTRTLVFHPLKPGRYPFFDDFHAKTAQGRILAK
;
A
#
# COMPACT_ATOMS: atom_id res chain seq x y z
N MET A 1 20.71 -29.55 -45.28
CA MET A 1 19.27 -29.44 -44.95
C MET A 1 19.00 -29.56 -43.46
N ASN A 2 19.71 -30.33 -42.71
CA ASN A 2 19.46 -30.49 -41.26
C ASN A 2 19.96 -29.33 -40.40
N ALA A 3 20.84 -28.46 -40.91
CA ALA A 3 21.34 -27.31 -40.17
C ALA A 3 20.40 -26.12 -40.11
N LEU A 4 19.48 -26.04 -41.07
CA LEU A 4 18.45 -24.96 -41.10
C LEU A 4 17.28 -25.24 -40.16
N LEU A 5 16.93 -26.51 -39.95
CA LEU A 5 15.88 -26.92 -39.02
C LEU A 5 16.32 -26.82 -37.55
N LYS A 6 17.63 -26.95 -37.29
CA LYS A 6 18.18 -26.77 -35.95
C LYS A 6 18.27 -25.31 -35.52
N LYS A 7 18.38 -24.37 -36.48
CA LYS A 7 18.41 -22.93 -36.18
C LYS A 7 17.04 -22.34 -35.88
N MET A 8 15.97 -22.95 -36.39
CA MET A 8 14.60 -22.49 -36.09
C MET A 8 14.08 -22.92 -34.73
N ARG A 9 14.66 -23.93 -34.13
CA ARG A 9 14.22 -24.40 -32.80
C ARG A 9 14.78 -23.56 -31.64
N LEU A 10 15.84 -22.82 -31.84
CA LEU A 10 16.43 -21.96 -30.80
C LEU A 10 15.72 -20.60 -30.66
N ALA A 11 14.98 -20.14 -31.67
CA ALA A 11 14.30 -18.85 -31.60
C ALA A 11 12.99 -18.89 -30.82
N ALA A 12 12.41 -20.08 -30.61
CA ALA A 12 11.12 -20.22 -29.94
C ALA A 12 11.23 -20.25 -28.40
N CYS A 13 12.42 -20.49 -27.86
CA CYS A 13 12.62 -20.55 -26.40
C CYS A 13 12.87 -19.18 -25.73
N LEU A 14 13.17 -18.15 -26.50
CA LEU A 14 13.50 -16.85 -25.92
C LEU A 14 12.27 -15.98 -25.59
N MET A 15 11.10 -16.32 -26.10
CA MET A 15 9.88 -15.51 -25.87
C MET A 15 9.13 -15.82 -24.59
N LEU A 16 9.48 -16.88 -23.88
CA LEU A 16 8.76 -17.29 -22.66
C LEU A 16 9.31 -16.67 -21.37
N VAL A 17 10.45 -16.01 -21.43
CA VAL A 17 11.11 -15.46 -20.25
C VAL A 17 10.69 -14.01 -19.94
N CYS A 18 10.09 -13.31 -20.88
CA CYS A 18 9.69 -11.91 -20.69
C CYS A 18 8.34 -11.70 -20.00
N GLY A 19 7.54 -12.76 -19.75
CA GLY A 19 6.18 -12.61 -19.25
C GLY A 19 6.01 -12.77 -17.73
N VAL A 20 7.04 -13.17 -16.99
CA VAL A 20 6.89 -13.58 -15.58
C VAL A 20 7.47 -12.56 -14.59
N ALA A 21 8.09 -11.49 -15.08
CA ALA A 21 8.91 -10.62 -14.23
C ALA A 21 8.16 -9.43 -13.65
N GLN A 22 6.83 -9.51 -13.37
CA GLN A 22 6.15 -8.24 -13.18
C GLN A 22 5.12 -8.13 -12.09
N ALA A 23 5.14 -8.99 -11.09
CA ALA A 23 4.52 -8.65 -9.83
C ALA A 23 5.50 -7.76 -9.05
N ALA A 24 5.73 -6.55 -9.56
CA ALA A 24 6.52 -5.59 -8.81
C ALA A 24 5.85 -5.37 -7.47
N ASP A 25 6.59 -5.55 -6.40
CA ASP A 25 6.12 -5.20 -5.08
C ASP A 25 5.75 -3.73 -5.07
N LEU A 26 4.54 -3.44 -4.62
CA LEU A 26 4.12 -2.07 -4.42
C LEU A 26 4.93 -1.45 -3.29
N PRO A 27 5.27 -0.16 -3.37
CA PRO A 27 5.80 0.55 -2.23
C PRO A 27 4.88 0.35 -1.02
N THR A 28 5.45 0.02 0.12
CA THR A 28 4.69 -0.23 1.34
C THR A 28 5.11 0.75 2.43
N PHE A 29 4.11 1.40 3.00
CA PHE A 29 4.29 2.36 4.10
C PHE A 29 3.63 1.79 5.34
N LYS A 30 4.15 2.14 6.51
CA LYS A 30 3.67 1.62 7.78
C LYS A 30 3.06 2.72 8.63
N LEU A 31 1.93 2.42 9.23
CA LEU A 31 1.25 3.27 10.20
C LEU A 31 1.00 2.48 11.48
N LEU A 32 1.44 3.03 12.60
CA LEU A 32 1.14 2.49 13.91
C LEU A 32 0.06 3.34 14.57
N ILE A 33 -0.98 2.68 15.10
CA ILE A 33 -1.98 3.31 15.94
C ILE A 33 -1.77 2.78 17.35
N LYS A 34 -1.54 3.68 18.29
CA LYS A 34 -1.27 3.32 19.68
C LYS A 34 -1.78 4.40 20.62
N ASP A 35 -2.52 3.98 21.65
CA ASP A 35 -3.03 4.88 22.70
C ASP A 35 -3.77 6.10 22.13
N GLY A 36 -4.57 5.89 21.08
CA GLY A 36 -5.32 6.97 20.43
C GLY A 36 -4.46 7.98 19.69
N ARG A 37 -3.29 7.57 19.23
CA ARG A 37 -2.36 8.40 18.46
C ARG A 37 -1.85 7.66 17.23
N LEU A 38 -1.40 8.44 16.25
CA LEU A 38 -0.89 7.94 14.98
C LEU A 38 0.62 8.17 14.85
N PHE A 39 1.33 7.15 14.39
CA PHE A 39 2.77 7.20 14.19
C PHE A 39 3.14 6.63 12.80
N PRO A 40 3.59 7.43 11.84
CA PRO A 40 3.70 8.88 11.86
C PRO A 40 2.33 9.55 11.60
N GLU A 41 2.19 10.82 11.94
CA GLU A 41 1.00 11.59 11.59
C GLU A 41 0.98 11.99 10.12
N THR A 42 2.14 12.19 9.51
CA THR A 42 2.27 12.48 8.09
C THR A 42 2.98 11.33 7.39
N LEU A 43 2.30 10.72 6.43
CA LEU A 43 2.85 9.71 5.56
C LEU A 43 3.13 10.32 4.20
N GLU A 44 4.41 10.42 3.83
CA GLU A 44 4.79 10.86 2.50
C GLU A 44 4.81 9.66 1.55
N VAL A 45 4.08 9.76 0.45
CA VAL A 45 4.01 8.72 -0.56
C VAL A 45 4.28 9.32 -1.94
N PRO A 46 4.80 8.52 -2.89
CA PRO A 46 4.97 9.02 -4.25
C PRO A 46 3.59 9.24 -4.90
N ALA A 47 3.40 10.43 -5.49
CA ALA A 47 2.20 10.73 -6.24
C ALA A 47 2.09 9.85 -7.48
N ASN A 48 0.87 9.66 -7.96
CA ASN A 48 0.59 8.90 -9.18
C ASN A 48 1.15 7.47 -9.18
N THR A 49 1.32 6.91 -7.98
CA THR A 49 1.88 5.58 -7.78
C THR A 49 0.99 4.77 -6.86
N ARG A 50 0.62 3.59 -7.27
CA ARG A 50 -0.11 2.65 -6.43
C ARG A 50 0.77 2.21 -5.26
N PHE A 51 0.21 2.10 -4.06
CA PHE A 51 0.97 1.73 -2.87
C PHE A 51 0.14 0.95 -1.87
N ARG A 52 0.83 0.35 -0.91
CA ARG A 52 0.22 -0.33 0.24
C ARG A 52 0.45 0.50 1.49
N LEU A 53 -0.55 0.49 2.35
CA LEU A 53 -0.43 0.97 3.71
C LEU A 53 -0.68 -0.20 4.67
N GLU A 54 0.35 -0.53 5.44
CA GLU A 54 0.28 -1.55 6.47
C GLU A 54 0.01 -0.87 7.81
N ILE A 55 -1.18 -1.12 8.35
CA ILE A 55 -1.65 -0.48 9.57
C ILE A 55 -1.63 -1.48 10.71
N THR A 56 -1.00 -1.13 11.81
CA THR A 56 -0.96 -1.96 13.02
C THR A 56 -1.61 -1.21 14.17
N ASN A 57 -2.57 -1.86 14.83
CA ASN A 57 -3.11 -1.37 16.09
C ASN A 57 -2.33 -1.98 17.24
N ALA A 58 -1.51 -1.18 17.90
CA ALA A 58 -0.74 -1.62 19.08
C ALA A 58 -1.55 -1.59 20.38
N GLY A 59 -2.82 -1.24 20.33
CA GLY A 59 -3.71 -1.21 21.48
C GLY A 59 -3.58 0.04 22.34
N PRO A 60 -4.18 0.00 23.57
CA PRO A 60 -4.87 -1.15 24.18
C PRO A 60 -6.26 -1.45 23.62
N GLY A 61 -6.97 -0.49 23.08
CA GLY A 61 -8.32 -0.69 22.56
C GLY A 61 -8.38 -0.88 21.05
N ALA A 62 -9.60 -1.03 20.52
CA ALA A 62 -9.83 -1.06 19.10
C ALA A 62 -9.51 0.29 18.46
N ALA A 63 -9.14 0.28 17.19
CA ALA A 63 -8.89 1.46 16.38
C ALA A 63 -9.66 1.36 15.06
N GLU A 64 -9.98 2.49 14.46
CA GLU A 64 -10.58 2.55 13.14
C GLU A 64 -9.83 3.55 12.28
N PHE A 65 -9.09 3.05 11.30
CA PHE A 65 -8.52 3.91 10.27
C PHE A 65 -9.63 4.37 9.34
N GLU A 66 -9.75 5.67 9.14
CA GLU A 66 -10.74 6.24 8.24
C GLU A 66 -10.19 7.41 7.45
N SER A 67 -10.42 7.41 6.15
CA SER A 67 -10.21 8.54 5.27
C SER A 67 -11.47 8.76 4.44
N LEU A 68 -12.17 9.86 4.70
CA LEU A 68 -13.41 10.19 4.00
C LEU A 68 -13.15 10.49 2.53
N GLU A 69 -12.09 11.26 2.24
CA GLU A 69 -11.75 11.61 0.86
C GLU A 69 -11.37 10.41 0.02
N LEU A 70 -10.66 9.46 0.59
CA LEU A 70 -10.21 8.27 -0.11
C LEU A 70 -11.19 7.11 -0.03
N ARG A 71 -12.27 7.27 0.72
CA ARG A 71 -13.29 6.23 0.96
C ARG A 71 -12.66 4.93 1.45
N LYS A 72 -11.75 5.06 2.41
CA LYS A 72 -11.10 3.93 3.06
C LYS A 72 -11.47 3.91 4.52
N GLU A 73 -11.82 2.73 5.01
CA GLU A 73 -11.99 2.50 6.44
C GLU A 73 -11.62 1.07 6.79
N SER A 74 -11.09 0.88 7.97
CA SER A 74 -10.76 -0.43 8.49
C SER A 74 -10.74 -0.41 10.01
N VAL A 75 -11.54 -1.26 10.63
CA VAL A 75 -11.52 -1.47 12.07
C VAL A 75 -10.50 -2.53 12.41
N LEU A 76 -9.63 -2.24 13.37
CA LEU A 76 -8.60 -3.14 13.83
C LEU A 76 -8.75 -3.42 15.33
N ALA A 77 -8.87 -4.68 15.69
CA ALA A 77 -8.74 -5.11 17.07
C ALA A 77 -7.31 -4.89 17.56
N PRO A 78 -7.07 -4.82 18.89
CA PRO A 78 -5.72 -4.70 19.42
C PRO A 78 -4.80 -5.81 18.92
N GLY A 79 -3.59 -5.44 18.49
CA GLY A 79 -2.58 -6.36 17.97
C GLY A 79 -2.76 -6.76 16.50
N VAL A 80 -3.80 -6.31 15.84
CA VAL A 80 -4.06 -6.64 14.43
C VAL A 80 -3.31 -5.72 13.49
N THR A 81 -2.76 -6.30 12.44
CA THR A 81 -2.19 -5.58 11.30
C THR A 81 -3.03 -5.85 10.05
N ARG A 82 -3.35 -4.80 9.31
CA ARG A 82 -4.05 -4.90 8.04
C ARG A 82 -3.32 -4.11 6.97
N THR A 83 -3.39 -4.61 5.77
CA THR A 83 -2.81 -3.96 4.59
C THR A 83 -3.93 -3.44 3.69
N LEU A 84 -3.90 -2.14 3.42
CA LEU A 84 -4.79 -1.50 2.47
C LEU A 84 -4.01 -1.14 1.21
N VAL A 85 -4.62 -1.35 0.05
CA VAL A 85 -4.05 -0.94 -1.23
C VAL A 85 -4.72 0.34 -1.68
N PHE A 86 -3.92 1.33 -2.05
CA PHE A 86 -4.39 2.61 -2.54
C PHE A 86 -4.10 2.74 -4.03
N HIS A 87 -5.09 3.23 -4.76
CA HIS A 87 -4.88 3.64 -6.15
C HIS A 87 -3.93 4.83 -6.21
N PRO A 88 -3.30 5.10 -7.38
CA PRO A 88 -2.47 6.29 -7.54
C PRO A 88 -3.21 7.55 -7.10
N LEU A 89 -2.57 8.36 -6.26
CA LEU A 89 -3.11 9.62 -5.80
C LEU A 89 -2.48 10.78 -6.56
N LYS A 90 -3.28 11.75 -6.93
CA LYS A 90 -2.76 13.02 -7.42
C LYS A 90 -1.96 13.71 -6.31
N PRO A 91 -0.96 14.57 -6.65
CA PRO A 91 -0.29 15.35 -5.63
C PRO A 91 -1.28 16.10 -4.74
N GLY A 92 -1.10 16.01 -3.43
CA GLY A 92 -2.01 16.64 -2.48
C GLY A 92 -1.95 16.05 -1.10
N ARG A 93 -2.82 16.57 -0.23
CA ARG A 93 -2.98 16.13 1.15
C ARG A 93 -4.30 15.40 1.29
N TYR A 94 -4.23 14.24 1.95
CA TYR A 94 -5.40 13.38 2.16
C TYR A 94 -5.49 13.05 3.64
N PRO A 95 -6.42 13.69 4.38
CA PRO A 95 -6.57 13.45 5.81
C PRO A 95 -7.03 12.02 6.11
N PHE A 96 -6.57 11.49 7.23
CA PHE A 96 -7.10 10.28 7.84
C PHE A 96 -7.11 10.44 9.36
N PHE A 97 -7.84 9.58 10.04
CA PHE A 97 -7.96 9.62 11.48
C PHE A 97 -8.36 8.25 12.03
N ASP A 98 -8.19 8.07 13.33
CA ASP A 98 -8.78 6.96 14.06
C ASP A 98 -10.14 7.42 14.58
N ASP A 99 -11.23 6.87 14.06
CA ASP A 99 -12.59 7.30 14.39
C ASP A 99 -12.95 7.07 15.86
N PHE A 100 -12.31 6.10 16.52
CA PHE A 100 -12.53 5.89 17.94
C PHE A 100 -11.75 6.90 18.82
N HIS A 101 -10.82 7.63 18.24
CA HIS A 101 -9.98 8.63 18.93
C HIS A 101 -9.78 9.87 18.05
N ALA A 102 -10.87 10.34 17.44
CA ALA A 102 -10.79 11.39 16.42
C ALA A 102 -10.15 12.71 16.89
N LYS A 103 -10.18 13.00 18.18
CA LYS A 103 -9.60 14.23 18.73
C LYS A 103 -8.08 14.21 18.81
N THR A 104 -7.49 13.03 19.00
CA THR A 104 -6.06 12.88 19.23
C THR A 104 -5.33 12.18 18.08
N ALA A 105 -6.04 11.36 17.32
CA ALA A 105 -5.48 10.56 16.25
C ALA A 105 -5.89 11.10 14.89
N GLN A 106 -5.21 12.15 14.45
CA GLN A 106 -5.41 12.76 13.13
C GLN A 106 -4.08 12.81 12.39
N GLY A 107 -4.12 12.41 11.14
CA GLY A 107 -2.95 12.38 10.28
C GLY A 107 -3.29 12.70 8.83
N ARG A 108 -2.32 12.57 7.97
CA ARG A 108 -2.48 12.82 6.55
C ARG A 108 -1.49 12.05 5.70
N ILE A 109 -1.95 11.67 4.53
CA ILE A 109 -1.08 11.22 3.46
C ILE A 109 -0.71 12.45 2.64
N LEU A 110 0.59 12.64 2.42
CA LEU A 110 1.12 13.68 1.54
C LEU A 110 1.68 13.00 0.30
N ALA A 111 0.98 13.14 -0.82
CA ALA A 111 1.41 12.63 -2.10
C ALA A 111 2.19 13.70 -2.87
N LYS A 112 3.43 13.40 -3.21
CA LYS A 112 4.29 14.34 -3.91
C LYS A 112 5.33 13.69 -4.82
#